data_adc95445777f65d27342a461a75c0e22
#
_entry.id   adc95445777f65d27342a461a75c0e22
#
_cell.length_a   1.000
_cell.length_b   1.000
_cell.length_c   1.000
_cell.angle_alpha   90.00
_cell.angle_beta   90.00
_cell.angle_gamma   90.00
#
_symmetry.space_group_name_H-M   'P 1'
#
loop_
_entity.id
_entity.type
_entity.pdbx_description
1 polymer ?
#
loop_
_entity_poly.entity_id
_entity_poly.type
_entity_poly.pdbx_seq_one_letter_code
_entity_poly.pdbx_strand_id
1 'polypeptide(L)'
;MAERVRATPVRYPFSFVVAGDSGAWPDPTADGIYAQLLRQVARLAPAPVFLANLGDFAGPGTRERHEHYLRLVQDLPVPDLCVVGNHDLDDPGAPEAWAQVHGPANFQFAYGHTRFVAINTGTAAETPSGTEGPDDEALSFLAHSLEAASEPHRVVLMHIPPHLGGRYAPHPEWGFSLGEQAFLDLVRRHRVGLVCCAHALLFDHHVHQATRFVVSGGGGTALCSHLRGVCAGGQGRPEDRGALFHAVEITVTEAGSISGRVLQAFDPVDGHARLRFGDRPGP
;
A
#
# COMPACT_ATOMS: atom_id res chain seq x y z
N MET A 1 12.58 -1.95 -11.18
CA MET A 1 11.54 -2.93 -10.76
C MET A 1 10.30 -2.88 -11.63
N ALA A 2 9.70 -1.73 -11.92
CA ALA A 2 8.57 -1.62 -12.85
C ALA A 2 8.81 -2.23 -14.25
N GLU A 3 10.05 -2.27 -14.73
CA GLU A 3 10.40 -2.93 -15.99
C GLU A 3 10.15 -4.44 -15.96
N ARG A 4 10.40 -5.11 -14.84
CA ARG A 4 10.10 -6.55 -14.69
C ARG A 4 8.60 -6.81 -14.75
N VAL A 5 7.77 -5.93 -14.21
CA VAL A 5 6.31 -6.02 -14.32
C VAL A 5 5.88 -5.87 -15.78
N ARG A 6 6.42 -4.86 -16.49
CA ARG A 6 6.12 -4.64 -17.92
C ARG A 6 6.55 -5.81 -18.82
N ALA A 7 7.60 -6.53 -18.44
CA ALA A 7 8.08 -7.70 -19.18
C ALA A 7 7.24 -8.98 -18.93
N THR A 8 6.37 -8.96 -17.91
CA THR A 8 5.51 -10.10 -17.60
C THR A 8 4.35 -10.18 -18.61
N PRO A 9 4.12 -11.34 -19.26
CA PRO A 9 3.01 -11.49 -20.21
C PRO A 9 1.66 -11.16 -19.57
N VAL A 10 0.87 -10.31 -20.24
CA VAL A 10 -0.45 -9.92 -19.74
C VAL A 10 -1.41 -11.10 -19.76
N ARG A 11 -2.07 -11.32 -18.63
CA ARG A 11 -3.11 -12.35 -18.45
C ARG A 11 -4.25 -11.76 -17.63
N TYR A 12 -5.46 -12.20 -17.90
CA TYR A 12 -6.65 -11.82 -17.14
C TYR A 12 -7.41 -13.07 -16.65
N PRO A 13 -8.02 -13.04 -15.46
CA PRO A 13 -7.76 -12.00 -14.45
C PRO A 13 -6.29 -12.05 -13.99
N PHE A 14 -5.75 -10.92 -13.57
CA PHE A 14 -4.46 -10.90 -12.89
C PHE A 14 -4.64 -10.47 -11.43
N SER A 15 -3.70 -10.84 -10.58
CA SER A 15 -3.64 -10.33 -9.21
C SER A 15 -2.31 -9.64 -8.94
N PHE A 16 -2.32 -8.75 -7.98
CA PHE A 16 -1.16 -8.18 -7.32
C PHE A 16 -1.41 -8.16 -5.81
N VAL A 17 -0.34 -8.07 -5.04
CA VAL A 17 -0.44 -8.04 -3.57
C VAL A 17 0.02 -6.68 -3.07
N VAL A 18 -0.63 -6.18 -2.03
CA VAL A 18 -0.21 -4.99 -1.30
C VAL A 18 -0.02 -5.30 0.18
N ALA A 19 1.01 -4.74 0.79
CA ALA A 19 1.28 -4.74 2.22
C ALA A 19 2.09 -3.50 2.56
N GLY A 20 1.89 -2.90 3.72
CA GLY A 20 2.71 -1.78 4.23
C GLY A 20 2.96 -1.94 5.71
N ASP A 21 3.76 -1.06 6.28
CA ASP A 21 4.12 -1.06 7.70
C ASP A 21 4.82 -2.37 8.12
N SER A 22 5.76 -2.83 7.30
CA SER A 22 6.49 -4.06 7.57
C SER A 22 7.75 -3.86 8.39
N GLY A 23 8.20 -2.61 8.62
CA GLY A 23 9.44 -2.29 9.32
C GLY A 23 9.61 -0.80 9.58
N ALA A 24 8.59 -0.11 10.07
CA ALA A 24 8.66 1.30 10.46
C ALA A 24 9.77 1.56 11.50
N TRP A 25 10.08 0.54 12.31
CA TRP A 25 11.22 0.55 13.24
C TRP A 25 11.98 -0.77 13.16
N PRO A 26 13.29 -0.78 13.53
CA PRO A 26 14.05 -2.02 13.63
C PRO A 26 13.43 -2.97 14.66
N ASP A 27 12.79 -4.05 14.21
CA ASP A 27 12.16 -5.06 15.06
C ASP A 27 12.24 -6.45 14.38
N PRO A 28 13.03 -7.38 14.95
CA PRO A 28 13.10 -8.75 14.43
C PRO A 28 11.75 -9.48 14.41
N THR A 29 10.80 -9.07 15.28
CA THR A 29 9.45 -9.64 15.29
C THR A 29 8.70 -9.21 14.03
N ALA A 30 8.79 -7.93 13.66
CA ALA A 30 8.20 -7.41 12.43
C ALA A 30 8.77 -8.12 11.20
N ASP A 31 10.08 -8.28 11.12
CA ASP A 31 10.75 -9.04 10.04
C ASP A 31 10.22 -10.48 9.95
N GLY A 32 10.05 -11.15 11.09
CA GLY A 32 9.52 -12.51 11.18
C GLY A 32 8.08 -12.62 10.66
N ILE A 33 7.23 -11.65 10.99
CA ILE A 33 5.84 -11.55 10.54
C ILE A 33 5.82 -11.31 9.01
N TYR A 34 6.59 -10.33 8.54
CA TYR A 34 6.66 -10.02 7.12
C TYR A 34 7.15 -11.22 6.30
N ALA A 35 8.18 -11.91 6.77
CA ALA A 35 8.66 -13.14 6.15
C ALA A 35 7.58 -14.24 6.06
N GLN A 36 6.63 -14.32 7.02
CA GLN A 36 5.48 -15.21 6.90
C GLN A 36 4.56 -14.79 5.75
N LEU A 37 4.26 -13.49 5.63
CA LEU A 37 3.44 -12.97 4.54
C LEU A 37 4.09 -13.20 3.18
N LEU A 38 5.40 -12.94 3.05
CA LEU A 38 6.16 -13.22 1.82
C LEU A 38 6.08 -14.69 1.41
N ARG A 39 6.16 -15.63 2.37
CA ARG A 39 5.98 -17.07 2.08
C ARG A 39 4.58 -17.40 1.57
N GLN A 40 3.55 -16.72 2.06
CA GLN A 40 2.19 -16.89 1.52
C GLN A 40 2.09 -16.34 0.09
N VAL A 41 2.62 -15.13 -0.14
CA VAL A 41 2.65 -14.51 -1.48
C VAL A 41 3.36 -15.42 -2.49
N ALA A 42 4.50 -15.99 -2.11
CA ALA A 42 5.27 -16.89 -2.97
C ALA A 42 4.53 -18.20 -3.36
N ARG A 43 3.50 -18.58 -2.60
CA ARG A 43 2.69 -19.79 -2.84
C ARG A 43 1.36 -19.53 -3.54
N LEU A 44 1.05 -18.27 -3.84
CA LEU A 44 -0.19 -17.95 -4.56
C LEU A 44 -0.18 -18.55 -5.96
N ALA A 45 -1.31 -19.15 -6.32
CA ALA A 45 -1.52 -19.74 -7.64
C ALA A 45 -2.90 -19.30 -8.18
N PRO A 46 -2.95 -18.62 -9.32
CA PRO A 46 -1.81 -18.14 -10.11
C PRO A 46 -0.94 -17.13 -9.35
N ALA A 47 0.35 -17.05 -9.70
CA ALA A 47 1.25 -16.11 -9.08
C ALA A 47 0.80 -14.67 -9.34
N PRO A 48 0.86 -13.75 -8.35
CA PRO A 48 0.59 -12.33 -8.56
C PRO A 48 1.64 -11.71 -9.49
N VAL A 49 1.26 -10.64 -10.17
CA VAL A 49 2.14 -9.94 -11.12
C VAL A 49 3.27 -9.21 -10.38
N PHE A 50 2.97 -8.69 -9.20
CA PHE A 50 3.93 -8.04 -8.30
C PHE A 50 3.40 -8.01 -6.86
N LEU A 51 4.30 -7.76 -5.93
CA LEU A 51 4.02 -7.24 -4.59
C LEU A 51 4.31 -5.74 -4.59
N ALA A 52 3.43 -4.92 -4.01
CA ALA A 52 3.73 -3.54 -3.68
C ALA A 52 3.83 -3.40 -2.14
N ASN A 53 5.02 -3.07 -1.64
CA ASN A 53 5.16 -2.58 -0.28
C ASN A 53 4.75 -1.11 -0.26
N LEU A 54 3.73 -0.80 0.53
CA LEU A 54 3.10 0.51 0.58
C LEU A 54 3.75 1.47 1.60
N GLY A 55 5.02 1.28 1.92
CA GLY A 55 5.80 2.15 2.79
C GLY A 55 5.99 1.64 4.20
N ASP A 56 6.86 2.33 4.94
CA ASP A 56 7.24 2.02 6.31
C ASP A 56 7.85 0.62 6.47
N PHE A 57 8.86 0.33 5.67
CA PHE A 57 9.55 -0.96 5.66
C PHE A 57 11.05 -0.85 6.00
N ALA A 58 11.61 0.34 5.98
CA ALA A 58 13.04 0.59 6.19
C ALA A 58 13.32 1.72 7.20
N GLY A 59 12.37 2.01 8.09
CA GLY A 59 12.57 3.06 9.08
C GLY A 59 13.85 2.88 9.93
N PRO A 60 14.62 3.93 10.17
CA PRO A 60 14.38 5.36 9.86
C PRO A 60 14.83 5.82 8.45
N GLY A 61 14.97 4.95 7.47
CA GLY A 61 15.29 5.31 6.10
C GLY A 61 16.80 5.34 5.79
N THR A 62 17.64 4.79 6.65
CA THR A 62 19.07 4.67 6.36
C THR A 62 19.33 3.66 5.24
N ARG A 63 20.44 3.84 4.51
CA ARG A 63 20.84 2.89 3.46
C ARG A 63 20.91 1.45 3.98
N GLU A 64 21.42 1.23 5.19
CA GLU A 64 21.50 -0.09 5.80
C GLU A 64 20.11 -0.73 5.98
N ARG A 65 19.11 0.05 6.38
CA ARG A 65 17.72 -0.41 6.53
C ARG A 65 17.10 -0.78 5.19
N HIS A 66 17.30 0.01 4.15
CA HIS A 66 16.86 -0.34 2.79
C HIS A 66 17.55 -1.62 2.28
N GLU A 67 18.86 -1.78 2.50
CA GLU A 67 19.58 -3.00 2.15
C GLU A 67 19.11 -4.21 2.97
N HIS A 68 18.73 -4.01 4.24
CA HIS A 68 18.11 -5.05 5.06
C HIS A 68 16.78 -5.52 4.47
N TYR A 69 15.91 -4.59 4.10
CA TYR A 69 14.66 -4.91 3.44
C TYR A 69 14.88 -5.70 2.12
N LEU A 70 15.82 -5.28 1.30
CA LEU A 70 16.14 -6.00 0.06
C LEU A 70 16.55 -7.45 0.32
N ARG A 71 17.25 -7.73 1.44
CA ARG A 71 17.56 -9.12 1.83
C ARG A 71 16.33 -9.91 2.24
N LEU A 72 15.32 -9.29 2.85
CA LEU A 72 14.06 -9.97 3.20
C LEU A 72 13.27 -10.39 1.97
N VAL A 73 13.30 -9.58 0.92
CA VAL A 73 12.50 -9.83 -0.30
C VAL A 73 13.27 -10.51 -1.43
N GLN A 74 14.58 -10.79 -1.27
CA GLN A 74 15.44 -11.28 -2.35
C GLN A 74 14.97 -12.57 -3.01
N ASP A 75 14.34 -13.46 -2.23
CA ASP A 75 13.86 -14.77 -2.70
C ASP A 75 12.40 -14.74 -3.18
N LEU A 76 11.77 -13.56 -3.21
CA LEU A 76 10.40 -13.43 -3.69
C LEU A 76 10.34 -13.71 -5.21
N PRO A 77 9.51 -14.65 -5.68
CA PRO A 77 9.47 -15.05 -7.10
C PRO A 77 8.83 -14.01 -8.02
N VAL A 78 8.24 -12.96 -7.46
CA VAL A 78 7.57 -11.88 -8.19
C VAL A 78 8.29 -10.55 -7.97
N PRO A 79 8.17 -9.56 -8.89
CA PRO A 79 8.69 -8.22 -8.65
C PRO A 79 8.14 -7.61 -7.36
N ASP A 80 9.02 -7.00 -6.58
CA ASP A 80 8.67 -6.17 -5.44
C ASP A 80 8.76 -4.69 -5.84
N LEU A 81 7.71 -3.91 -5.57
CA LEU A 81 7.63 -2.47 -5.83
C LEU A 81 7.52 -1.74 -4.50
N CYS A 82 8.37 -0.75 -4.27
CA CYS A 82 8.38 0.00 -3.02
C CYS A 82 7.74 1.38 -3.21
N VAL A 83 6.76 1.69 -2.39
CA VAL A 83 6.22 3.04 -2.17
C VAL A 83 6.84 3.58 -0.91
N VAL A 84 7.21 4.85 -0.87
CA VAL A 84 7.85 5.45 0.30
C VAL A 84 6.81 5.76 1.39
N GLY A 85 7.15 5.41 2.65
CA GLY A 85 6.41 5.80 3.85
C GLY A 85 7.11 6.93 4.59
N ASN A 86 6.45 7.52 5.59
CA ASN A 86 7.03 8.63 6.35
C ASN A 86 8.23 8.18 7.19
N HIS A 87 8.19 6.99 7.82
CA HIS A 87 9.35 6.45 8.55
C HIS A 87 10.51 6.03 7.66
N ASP A 88 10.29 5.80 6.39
CA ASP A 88 11.38 5.58 5.42
C ASP A 88 12.16 6.87 5.11
N LEU A 89 11.72 8.03 5.65
CA LEU A 89 12.29 9.36 5.44
C LEU A 89 12.69 10.06 6.75
N ASP A 90 12.70 9.38 7.90
CA ASP A 90 12.99 9.97 9.23
C ASP A 90 14.46 10.40 9.39
N ASP A 91 15.42 9.73 8.74
CA ASP A 91 16.83 10.12 8.77
C ASP A 91 17.10 11.26 7.78
N PRO A 92 17.91 12.27 8.14
CA PRO A 92 18.22 13.37 7.22
C PRO A 92 18.84 12.94 5.88
N GLY A 93 19.50 11.79 5.84
CA GLY A 93 20.06 11.20 4.60
C GLY A 93 19.13 10.22 3.89
N ALA A 94 17.92 10.04 4.38
CA ALA A 94 16.97 9.05 3.86
C ALA A 94 16.51 9.33 2.40
N PRO A 95 16.24 10.58 1.98
CA PRO A 95 15.87 10.84 0.59
C PRO A 95 16.93 10.38 -0.41
N GLU A 96 18.22 10.62 -0.12
CA GLU A 96 19.34 10.18 -0.94
C GLU A 96 19.50 8.65 -0.90
N ALA A 97 19.36 8.04 0.27
CA ALA A 97 19.42 6.59 0.42
C ALA A 97 18.30 5.92 -0.37
N TRP A 98 17.07 6.44 -0.27
CA TRP A 98 15.93 5.99 -1.07
C TRP A 98 16.22 6.07 -2.57
N ALA A 99 16.62 7.24 -3.05
CA ALA A 99 16.87 7.48 -4.48
C ALA A 99 17.94 6.52 -5.05
N GLN A 100 18.98 6.22 -4.26
CA GLN A 100 20.05 5.30 -4.65
C GLN A 100 19.63 3.84 -4.69
N VAL A 101 18.73 3.42 -3.80
CA VAL A 101 18.34 2.01 -3.64
C VAL A 101 17.09 1.67 -4.45
N HIS A 102 16.06 2.52 -4.39
CA HIS A 102 14.75 2.26 -4.99
C HIS A 102 14.47 3.11 -6.24
N GLY A 103 15.17 4.23 -6.43
CA GLY A 103 14.93 5.17 -7.50
C GLY A 103 13.92 6.26 -7.14
N PRO A 104 13.14 6.79 -8.09
CA PRO A 104 12.21 7.88 -7.82
C PRO A 104 11.10 7.47 -6.86
N ALA A 105 10.75 8.36 -5.92
CA ALA A 105 9.65 8.15 -4.97
C ALA A 105 8.27 8.15 -5.66
N ASN A 106 8.13 9.00 -6.70
CA ASN A 106 6.96 9.02 -7.57
C ASN A 106 7.27 8.25 -8.85
N PHE A 107 6.46 7.25 -9.19
CA PHE A 107 6.64 6.47 -10.42
C PHE A 107 5.32 5.95 -10.98
N GLN A 108 5.35 5.54 -12.25
CA GLN A 108 4.17 4.97 -12.91
C GLN A 108 4.55 3.84 -13.86
N PHE A 109 3.61 2.94 -14.08
CA PHE A 109 3.72 1.88 -15.08
C PHE A 109 2.34 1.41 -15.52
N ALA A 110 2.31 0.67 -16.62
CA ALA A 110 1.08 0.01 -17.06
C ALA A 110 1.27 -1.52 -17.04
N TYR A 111 0.20 -2.24 -16.72
CA TYR A 111 0.10 -3.67 -16.94
C TYR A 111 -1.28 -3.98 -17.51
N GLY A 112 -1.30 -4.51 -18.74
CA GLY A 112 -2.54 -4.68 -19.49
C GLY A 112 -3.31 -3.37 -19.63
N HIS A 113 -4.59 -3.39 -19.31
CA HIS A 113 -5.49 -2.24 -19.38
C HIS A 113 -5.49 -1.39 -18.09
N THR A 114 -4.47 -1.51 -17.25
CA THR A 114 -4.42 -0.82 -15.97
C THR A 114 -3.17 0.06 -15.86
N ARG A 115 -3.38 1.34 -15.59
CA ARG A 115 -2.36 2.30 -15.20
C ARG A 115 -2.19 2.26 -13.68
N PHE A 116 -0.96 2.05 -13.21
CA PHE A 116 -0.55 2.17 -11.82
C PHE A 116 0.26 3.44 -11.64
N VAL A 117 -0.08 4.24 -10.64
CA VAL A 117 0.66 5.46 -10.26
C VAL A 117 0.99 5.36 -8.79
N ALA A 118 2.27 5.38 -8.45
CA ALA A 118 2.74 5.47 -7.07
C ALA A 118 3.15 6.91 -6.79
N ILE A 119 2.71 7.45 -5.67
CA ILE A 119 3.04 8.81 -5.22
C ILE A 119 3.59 8.79 -3.79
N ASN A 120 4.51 9.69 -3.52
CA ASN A 120 4.98 9.98 -2.18
C ASN A 120 3.89 10.76 -1.41
N THR A 121 3.53 10.27 -0.24
CA THR A 121 2.64 10.94 0.72
C THR A 121 3.28 11.07 2.10
N GLY A 122 4.49 10.52 2.29
CA GLY A 122 5.36 10.84 3.41
C GLY A 122 6.11 12.13 3.10
N THR A 123 6.30 12.98 4.10
CA THR A 123 7.03 14.23 3.93
C THR A 123 8.53 14.02 4.08
N ALA A 124 9.33 14.74 3.29
CA ALA A 124 10.76 14.80 3.50
C ALA A 124 11.10 15.48 4.85
N ALA A 125 12.27 15.19 5.41
CA ALA A 125 12.75 15.71 6.70
C ALA A 125 12.73 17.25 6.83
N GLU A 126 12.60 17.97 5.75
CA GLU A 126 12.52 19.45 5.72
C GLU A 126 11.09 19.99 5.97
N THR A 127 10.08 19.13 5.95
CA THR A 127 8.71 19.53 6.24
C THR A 127 8.48 19.58 7.76
N PRO A 128 7.68 20.53 8.29
CA PRO A 128 7.35 20.54 9.72
C PRO A 128 6.80 19.17 10.14
N SER A 129 7.29 18.61 11.24
CA SER A 129 6.81 17.33 11.74
C SER A 129 5.29 17.35 11.92
N GLY A 130 4.62 16.31 11.42
CA GLY A 130 3.16 16.21 11.42
C GLY A 130 2.49 16.83 10.19
N THR A 131 3.24 17.19 9.15
CA THR A 131 2.67 17.57 7.84
C THR A 131 2.79 16.39 6.91
N GLU A 132 1.74 15.64 6.71
CA GLU A 132 1.70 14.40 5.94
C GLU A 132 0.66 14.49 4.82
N GLY A 133 0.95 13.89 3.67
CA GLY A 133 0.12 13.92 2.50
C GLY A 133 0.89 14.29 1.23
N PRO A 134 0.24 14.27 0.06
CA PRO A 134 0.90 14.60 -1.20
C PRO A 134 1.20 16.10 -1.28
N ASP A 135 2.44 16.44 -1.50
CA ASP A 135 2.89 17.80 -1.80
C ASP A 135 2.57 18.18 -3.27
N ASP A 136 2.95 19.40 -3.66
CA ASP A 136 2.69 19.91 -5.01
C ASP A 136 3.42 19.09 -6.10
N GLU A 137 4.60 18.52 -5.80
CA GLU A 137 5.32 17.65 -6.73
C GLU A 137 4.58 16.34 -6.94
N ALA A 138 4.16 15.67 -5.87
CA ALA A 138 3.40 14.42 -5.93
C ALA A 138 2.04 14.61 -6.61
N LEU A 139 1.34 15.71 -6.32
CA LEU A 139 0.06 16.06 -6.96
C LEU A 139 0.24 16.35 -8.46
N SER A 140 1.28 17.10 -8.83
CA SER A 140 1.59 17.38 -10.23
C SER A 140 1.96 16.10 -10.99
N PHE A 141 2.77 15.24 -10.38
CA PHE A 141 3.11 13.93 -10.96
C PHE A 141 1.86 13.06 -11.16
N LEU A 142 0.98 13.00 -10.16
CA LEU A 142 -0.28 12.25 -10.24
C LEU A 142 -1.15 12.78 -11.37
N ALA A 143 -1.34 14.11 -11.45
CA ALA A 143 -2.14 14.74 -12.50
C ALA A 143 -1.62 14.38 -13.90
N HIS A 144 -0.34 14.61 -14.16
CA HIS A 144 0.28 14.30 -15.46
C HIS A 144 0.19 12.79 -15.80
N SER A 145 0.41 11.93 -14.81
CA SER A 145 0.35 10.48 -15.00
C SER A 145 -1.05 9.99 -15.37
N LEU A 146 -2.08 10.57 -14.73
CA LEU A 146 -3.47 10.23 -14.99
C LEU A 146 -3.99 10.85 -16.31
N GLU A 147 -3.55 12.05 -16.67
CA GLU A 147 -3.86 12.69 -17.94
C GLU A 147 -3.26 11.93 -19.12
N ALA A 148 -2.01 11.48 -18.99
CA ALA A 148 -1.32 10.73 -20.04
C ALA A 148 -1.78 9.26 -20.14
N ALA A 149 -2.60 8.76 -19.19
CA ALA A 149 -3.02 7.37 -19.17
C ALA A 149 -4.02 7.06 -20.28
N SER A 150 -3.63 6.20 -21.21
CA SER A 150 -4.53 5.62 -22.22
C SER A 150 -5.31 4.42 -21.70
N GLU A 151 -4.86 3.81 -20.59
CA GLU A 151 -5.49 2.67 -19.97
C GLU A 151 -6.83 3.07 -19.32
N PRO A 152 -7.91 2.28 -19.52
CA PRO A 152 -9.22 2.59 -18.97
C PRO A 152 -9.29 2.43 -17.43
N HIS A 153 -8.42 1.59 -16.85
CA HIS A 153 -8.40 1.34 -15.41
C HIS A 153 -7.21 2.05 -14.76
N ARG A 154 -7.43 2.66 -13.61
CA ARG A 154 -6.42 3.45 -12.89
C ARG A 154 -6.36 3.02 -11.44
N VAL A 155 -5.15 2.77 -10.95
CA VAL A 155 -4.83 2.40 -9.58
C VAL A 155 -3.78 3.36 -9.04
N VAL A 156 -3.99 3.90 -7.85
CA VAL A 156 -3.01 4.71 -7.12
C VAL A 156 -2.47 3.89 -5.95
N LEU A 157 -1.15 3.93 -5.78
CA LEU A 157 -0.43 3.32 -4.67
C LEU A 157 0.23 4.45 -3.87
N MET A 158 0.05 4.45 -2.56
CA MET A 158 0.60 5.47 -1.68
C MET A 158 0.70 4.92 -0.25
N HIS A 159 1.34 5.65 0.66
CA HIS A 159 1.46 5.22 2.05
C HIS A 159 0.32 5.75 2.91
N ILE A 160 0.24 7.06 3.11
CA ILE A 160 -0.71 7.69 4.02
C ILE A 160 -2.08 7.82 3.35
N PRO A 161 -3.19 7.44 4.00
CA PRO A 161 -4.53 7.56 3.45
C PRO A 161 -5.13 8.95 3.60
N PRO A 162 -6.07 9.37 2.75
CA PRO A 162 -6.88 10.56 2.99
C PRO A 162 -7.95 10.30 4.07
N HIS A 163 -8.48 11.37 4.70
CA HIS A 163 -9.54 11.30 5.73
C HIS A 163 -10.94 11.07 5.15
N LEU A 164 -11.19 9.92 4.57
CA LEU A 164 -12.48 9.64 3.91
C LEU A 164 -13.48 8.85 4.75
N GLY A 165 -13.14 8.52 5.97
CA GLY A 165 -13.89 7.58 6.76
C GLY A 165 -13.15 6.25 6.92
N GLY A 166 -13.90 5.19 7.20
CA GLY A 166 -13.31 3.91 7.53
C GLY A 166 -12.95 3.79 9.00
N ARG A 167 -12.20 2.74 9.34
CA ARG A 167 -11.90 2.39 10.74
C ARG A 167 -10.91 3.35 11.39
N TYR A 168 -10.10 4.04 10.61
CA TYR A 168 -9.14 5.03 11.08
C TYR A 168 -9.71 6.46 11.14
N ALA A 169 -10.91 6.69 10.64
CA ALA A 169 -11.55 8.02 10.62
C ALA A 169 -11.58 8.76 11.96
N PRO A 170 -11.68 8.08 13.12
CA PRO A 170 -11.59 8.75 14.42
C PRO A 170 -10.22 9.30 14.77
N HIS A 171 -9.18 8.99 13.99
CA HIS A 171 -7.78 9.29 14.23
C HIS A 171 -7.26 10.20 13.11
N PRO A 172 -7.48 11.52 13.20
CA PRO A 172 -7.06 12.46 12.15
C PRO A 172 -5.55 12.48 11.91
N GLU A 173 -4.74 12.06 12.90
CA GLU A 173 -3.30 11.89 12.78
C GLU A 173 -2.88 10.79 11.80
N TRP A 174 -3.80 9.95 11.34
CA TRP A 174 -3.51 8.85 10.41
C TRP A 174 -3.94 9.13 8.99
N GLY A 175 -4.27 10.35 8.67
CA GLY A 175 -4.64 10.76 7.34
C GLY A 175 -3.91 12.02 6.90
N PHE A 176 -4.21 12.45 5.69
CA PHE A 176 -3.59 13.65 5.12
C PHE A 176 -3.82 14.89 5.99
N SER A 177 -2.75 15.61 6.28
CA SER A 177 -2.80 17.00 6.77
C SER A 177 -2.55 18.01 5.64
N LEU A 178 -2.15 17.53 4.45
CA LEU A 178 -1.79 18.34 3.28
C LEU A 178 -2.38 17.71 2.00
N GLY A 179 -2.85 18.55 1.07
CA GLY A 179 -3.17 18.15 -0.31
C GLY A 179 -4.43 17.30 -0.50
N GLU A 180 -5.22 17.02 0.55
CA GLU A 180 -6.34 16.09 0.49
C GLU A 180 -7.37 16.44 -0.58
N GLN A 181 -7.86 17.69 -0.58
CA GLN A 181 -8.92 18.08 -1.53
C GLN A 181 -8.42 18.00 -2.99
N ALA A 182 -7.18 18.43 -3.25
CA ALA A 182 -6.58 18.36 -4.58
C ALA A 182 -6.41 16.90 -5.04
N PHE A 183 -5.96 16.01 -4.15
CA PHE A 183 -5.86 14.58 -4.41
C PHE A 183 -7.23 13.97 -4.76
N LEU A 184 -8.25 14.23 -3.93
CA LEU A 184 -9.59 13.68 -4.15
C LEU A 184 -10.23 14.19 -5.44
N ASP A 185 -9.99 15.44 -5.81
CA ASP A 185 -10.46 16.01 -7.07
C ASP A 185 -9.79 15.34 -8.27
N LEU A 186 -8.48 15.02 -8.21
CA LEU A 186 -7.76 14.26 -9.23
C LEU A 186 -8.31 12.85 -9.34
N VAL A 187 -8.46 12.14 -8.22
CA VAL A 187 -9.00 10.78 -8.15
C VAL A 187 -10.39 10.72 -8.80
N ARG A 188 -11.28 11.65 -8.45
CA ARG A 188 -12.63 11.76 -9.01
C ARG A 188 -12.61 12.10 -10.50
N ARG A 189 -11.87 13.16 -10.90
CA ARG A 189 -11.77 13.63 -12.27
C ARG A 189 -11.32 12.55 -13.24
N HIS A 190 -10.30 11.79 -12.84
CA HIS A 190 -9.69 10.76 -13.66
C HIS A 190 -10.28 9.36 -13.42
N ARG A 191 -11.37 9.25 -12.63
CA ARG A 191 -12.08 7.99 -12.37
C ARG A 191 -11.12 6.88 -11.91
N VAL A 192 -10.28 7.19 -10.92
CA VAL A 192 -9.43 6.19 -10.28
C VAL A 192 -10.31 5.13 -9.62
N GLY A 193 -10.16 3.88 -10.03
CA GLY A 193 -11.01 2.78 -9.51
C GLY A 193 -10.57 2.26 -8.15
N LEU A 194 -9.26 2.36 -7.86
CA LEU A 194 -8.66 1.83 -6.64
C LEU A 194 -7.53 2.72 -6.15
N VAL A 195 -7.51 2.95 -4.85
CA VAL A 195 -6.39 3.52 -4.10
C VAL A 195 -5.97 2.51 -3.04
N CYS A 196 -4.69 2.14 -3.02
CA CYS A 196 -4.10 1.30 -1.98
C CYS A 196 -3.17 2.14 -1.12
N CYS A 197 -3.35 2.06 0.19
CA CYS A 197 -2.54 2.76 1.19
C CYS A 197 -2.28 1.88 2.42
N ALA A 198 -1.53 2.42 3.39
CA ALA A 198 -1.10 1.73 4.59
C ALA A 198 -1.16 2.67 5.81
N HIS A 199 -0.06 2.85 6.56
CA HIS A 199 0.14 3.82 7.65
C HIS A 199 -0.75 3.60 8.88
N ALA A 200 -2.03 3.31 8.72
CA ALA A 200 -2.99 3.21 9.83
C ALA A 200 -2.90 1.89 10.63
N LEU A 201 -1.86 1.07 10.43
CA LEU A 201 -1.53 -0.15 11.19
C LEU A 201 -2.72 -1.12 11.36
N LEU A 202 -3.58 -1.19 10.35
CA LEU A 202 -4.77 -2.05 10.33
C LEU A 202 -5.15 -2.42 8.89
N PHE A 203 -6.11 -3.34 8.75
CA PHE A 203 -6.85 -3.53 7.50
C PHE A 203 -8.13 -2.70 7.51
N ASP A 204 -8.34 -1.94 6.45
CA ASP A 204 -9.63 -1.33 6.16
C ASP A 204 -9.96 -1.35 4.66
N HIS A 205 -11.23 -1.27 4.37
CA HIS A 205 -11.75 -1.19 3.02
C HIS A 205 -13.06 -0.40 3.02
N HIS A 206 -13.10 0.64 2.23
CA HIS A 206 -14.30 1.44 2.04
C HIS A 206 -14.39 1.97 0.60
N VAL A 207 -15.55 2.48 0.25
CA VAL A 207 -15.78 3.13 -1.05
C VAL A 207 -16.20 4.57 -0.79
N HIS A 208 -15.46 5.50 -1.37
CA HIS A 208 -15.82 6.91 -1.38
C HIS A 208 -16.15 7.32 -2.82
N GLN A 209 -17.36 7.84 -3.02
CA GLN A 209 -17.90 8.09 -4.36
C GLN A 209 -17.81 6.82 -5.25
N ALA A 210 -16.99 6.81 -6.28
CA ALA A 210 -16.82 5.64 -7.15
C ALA A 210 -15.44 4.96 -6.97
N THR A 211 -14.59 5.47 -6.08
CA THR A 211 -13.24 4.97 -5.82
C THR A 211 -13.23 4.06 -4.61
N ARG A 212 -12.61 2.92 -4.76
CA ARG A 212 -12.33 1.97 -3.68
C ARG A 212 -11.02 2.33 -3.00
N PHE A 213 -11.03 2.37 -1.67
CA PHE A 213 -9.85 2.56 -0.83
C PHE A 213 -9.57 1.28 -0.06
N VAL A 214 -8.33 0.83 -0.09
CA VAL A 214 -7.84 -0.34 0.65
C VAL A 214 -6.66 0.12 1.50
N VAL A 215 -6.79 0.00 2.81
CA VAL A 215 -5.70 0.23 3.77
C VAL A 215 -5.12 -1.12 4.17
N SER A 216 -3.82 -1.31 3.98
CA SER A 216 -3.10 -2.54 4.28
C SER A 216 -1.84 -2.25 5.09
N GLY A 217 -2.02 -1.82 6.34
CA GLY A 217 -0.96 -1.45 7.28
C GLY A 217 -0.60 -2.53 8.29
N GLY A 218 -0.74 -3.80 7.93
CA GLY A 218 -0.49 -4.93 8.83
C GLY A 218 0.74 -5.78 8.48
N GLY A 219 1.74 -5.20 7.82
CA GLY A 219 2.89 -5.94 7.27
C GLY A 219 3.85 -6.52 8.33
N GLY A 220 3.82 -6.01 9.56
CA GLY A 220 4.73 -6.53 10.60
C GLY A 220 4.93 -5.60 11.77
N THR A 221 4.94 -4.29 11.55
CA THR A 221 4.98 -3.27 12.61
C THR A 221 3.82 -3.47 13.58
N ALA A 222 4.01 -3.08 14.84
CA ALA A 222 3.01 -3.23 15.89
C ALA A 222 1.66 -2.69 15.47
N LEU A 223 0.62 -3.53 15.55
CA LEU A 223 -0.72 -3.16 15.13
C LEU A 223 -1.32 -2.07 16.00
N CYS A 224 -2.24 -1.34 15.45
CA CYS A 224 -3.06 -0.34 16.10
C CYS A 224 -3.62 -0.78 17.46
N SER A 225 -4.08 -2.02 17.61
CA SER A 225 -4.58 -2.56 18.88
C SER A 225 -3.53 -2.61 20.00
N HIS A 226 -2.24 -2.59 19.67
CA HIS A 226 -1.13 -2.57 20.62
C HIS A 226 -0.71 -1.15 20.99
N LEU A 227 -1.12 -0.15 20.25
CA LEU A 227 -0.83 1.24 20.47
C LEU A 227 -1.87 1.87 21.41
N ARG A 228 -1.83 1.50 22.70
CA ARG A 228 -2.47 2.15 23.87
C ARG A 228 -3.85 2.80 23.59
N GLY A 229 -4.79 2.06 23.03
CA GLY A 229 -6.16 2.54 22.84
C GLY A 229 -6.36 3.47 21.63
N VAL A 230 -5.35 3.69 20.81
CA VAL A 230 -5.44 4.53 19.61
C VAL A 230 -6.49 3.98 18.62
N CYS A 231 -6.68 2.68 18.53
CA CYS A 231 -7.77 2.06 17.79
C CYS A 231 -9.08 1.91 18.58
N ALA A 232 -9.30 2.72 19.56
CA ALA A 232 -10.44 2.58 20.48
C ALA A 232 -11.75 3.11 19.92
N GLY A 233 -12.18 2.63 18.81
CA GLY A 233 -13.47 2.97 18.22
C GLY A 233 -14.45 1.80 18.16
N GLY A 234 -14.67 1.03 19.20
CA GLY A 234 -15.72 0.03 19.10
C GLY A 234 -15.57 -1.18 20.03
N GLN A 235 -16.68 -1.83 20.31
CA GLN A 235 -16.72 -3.13 20.95
C GLN A 235 -16.40 -4.21 19.89
N GLY A 236 -15.68 -5.25 20.26
CA GLY A 236 -15.32 -6.35 19.38
C GLY A 236 -13.85 -6.77 19.55
N ARG A 237 -13.48 -7.86 18.89
CA ARG A 237 -12.10 -8.32 18.87
C ARG A 237 -11.23 -7.37 18.03
N PRO A 238 -9.92 -7.24 18.30
CA PRO A 238 -9.03 -6.43 17.47
C PRO A 238 -9.11 -6.78 15.98
N GLU A 239 -9.23 -8.06 15.65
CA GLU A 239 -9.35 -8.56 14.27
C GLU A 239 -10.63 -8.06 13.58
N ASP A 240 -11.75 -7.97 14.32
CA ASP A 240 -13.02 -7.46 13.79
C ASP A 240 -12.91 -5.96 13.45
N ARG A 241 -11.91 -5.27 14.01
CA ARG A 241 -11.58 -3.87 13.78
C ARG A 241 -10.44 -3.68 12.78
N GLY A 242 -9.99 -4.75 12.14
CA GLY A 242 -8.91 -4.71 11.14
C GLY A 242 -7.49 -4.79 11.70
N ALA A 243 -7.31 -4.88 13.03
CA ALA A 243 -6.00 -5.04 13.65
C ALA A 243 -5.52 -6.48 13.51
N LEU A 244 -4.92 -6.79 12.37
CA LEU A 244 -4.37 -8.10 12.03
C LEU A 244 -3.11 -7.94 11.19
N PHE A 245 -2.18 -8.88 11.33
CA PHE A 245 -0.99 -8.96 10.47
C PHE A 245 -1.39 -9.58 9.14
N HIS A 246 -1.23 -8.82 8.05
CA HIS A 246 -1.80 -9.20 6.76
C HIS A 246 -1.09 -8.57 5.56
N ALA A 247 -1.34 -9.17 4.41
CA ALA A 247 -1.24 -8.57 3.10
C ALA A 247 -2.60 -8.68 2.40
N VAL A 248 -2.82 -7.93 1.33
CA VAL A 248 -4.06 -8.01 0.55
C VAL A 248 -3.75 -8.40 -0.87
N GLU A 249 -4.27 -9.53 -1.33
CA GLU A 249 -4.28 -9.88 -2.75
C GLU A 249 -5.47 -9.22 -3.43
N ILE A 250 -5.19 -8.47 -4.47
CA ILE A 250 -6.17 -7.74 -5.28
C ILE A 250 -6.20 -8.36 -6.68
N THR A 251 -7.38 -8.73 -7.13
CA THR A 251 -7.62 -9.31 -8.45
C THR A 251 -8.32 -8.29 -9.34
N VAL A 252 -7.82 -8.12 -10.55
CA VAL A 252 -8.38 -7.25 -11.59
C VAL A 252 -8.77 -8.09 -12.79
N THR A 253 -10.02 -7.94 -13.24
CA THR A 253 -10.49 -8.55 -14.48
C THR A 253 -10.16 -7.67 -15.69
N GLU A 254 -10.28 -8.20 -16.90
CA GLU A 254 -10.10 -7.43 -18.13
C GLU A 254 -11.08 -6.26 -18.24
N ALA A 255 -12.29 -6.42 -17.72
CA ALA A 255 -13.31 -5.38 -17.65
C ALA A 255 -13.09 -4.36 -16.52
N GLY A 256 -12.04 -4.53 -15.71
CA GLY A 256 -11.69 -3.63 -14.61
C GLY A 256 -12.43 -3.87 -13.30
N SER A 257 -13.21 -4.94 -13.18
CA SER A 257 -13.78 -5.32 -11.88
C SER A 257 -12.67 -5.67 -10.89
N ILE A 258 -12.78 -5.15 -9.67
CA ILE A 258 -11.78 -5.30 -8.62
C ILE A 258 -12.38 -6.10 -7.47
N SER A 259 -11.68 -7.15 -7.06
CA SER A 259 -11.96 -7.92 -5.85
C SER A 259 -10.68 -8.15 -5.06
N GLY A 260 -10.81 -8.52 -3.78
CA GLY A 260 -9.64 -8.79 -2.98
C GLY A 260 -9.91 -9.76 -1.85
N ARG A 261 -8.83 -10.33 -1.33
CA ARG A 261 -8.82 -11.16 -0.14
C ARG A 261 -7.64 -10.79 0.75
N VAL A 262 -7.85 -10.90 2.05
CA VAL A 262 -6.83 -10.65 3.06
C VAL A 262 -6.08 -11.95 3.34
N LEU A 263 -4.76 -11.90 3.22
CA LEU A 263 -3.82 -12.98 3.58
C LEU A 263 -3.32 -12.68 4.99
N GLN A 264 -3.67 -13.49 5.98
CA GLN A 264 -3.22 -13.30 7.36
C GLN A 264 -1.92 -14.05 7.63
N ALA A 265 -0.98 -13.43 8.35
CA ALA A 265 0.37 -13.97 8.57
C ALA A 265 0.38 -15.37 9.19
N PHE A 266 -0.57 -15.68 10.06
CA PHE A 266 -0.61 -16.92 10.83
C PHE A 266 -1.73 -17.88 10.43
N ASP A 267 -2.47 -17.56 9.37
CA ASP A 267 -3.45 -18.49 8.84
C ASP A 267 -2.75 -19.65 8.09
N PRO A 268 -3.30 -20.87 8.16
CA PRO A 268 -2.84 -21.96 7.31
C PRO A 268 -2.94 -21.54 5.83
N VAL A 269 -1.98 -21.98 5.02
CA VAL A 269 -1.91 -21.65 3.57
C VAL A 269 -3.20 -22.01 2.82
N ASP A 270 -3.97 -22.98 3.33
CA ASP A 270 -5.28 -23.38 2.80
C ASP A 270 -6.46 -22.68 3.48
N GLY A 271 -6.18 -21.74 4.42
CA GLY A 271 -7.20 -21.00 5.13
C GLY A 271 -7.98 -20.13 4.17
N HIS A 272 -9.29 -20.32 4.15
CA HIS A 272 -10.19 -19.42 3.46
C HIS A 272 -10.03 -18.01 4.04
N ALA A 273 -9.54 -17.07 3.23
CA ALA A 273 -9.43 -15.68 3.63
C ALA A 273 -10.79 -15.21 4.18
N ARG A 274 -10.83 -14.91 5.48
CA ARG A 274 -12.07 -14.57 6.18
C ARG A 274 -12.63 -13.21 5.75
N LEU A 275 -11.76 -12.33 5.27
CA LEU A 275 -12.12 -10.99 4.82
C LEU A 275 -11.96 -10.90 3.30
N ARG A 276 -13.03 -10.54 2.62
CA ARG A 276 -13.06 -10.35 1.17
C ARG A 276 -13.82 -9.08 0.84
N PHE A 277 -13.45 -8.44 -0.24
CA PHE A 277 -14.21 -7.37 -0.87
C PHE A 277 -14.32 -7.61 -2.37
N GLY A 278 -15.29 -7.00 -3.01
CA GLY A 278 -15.47 -7.10 -4.46
C GLY A 278 -16.73 -6.40 -4.92
N ASP A 279 -16.82 -6.23 -6.23
CA ASP A 279 -18.09 -5.84 -6.83
C ASP A 279 -19.04 -7.02 -6.63
N ARG A 280 -20.18 -6.79 -6.02
CA ARG A 280 -21.24 -7.80 -6.02
C ARG A 280 -21.60 -8.02 -7.50
N PRO A 281 -21.73 -9.28 -7.97
CA PRO A 281 -22.38 -9.50 -9.26
C PRO A 281 -23.74 -8.80 -9.16
N GLY A 282 -24.02 -7.93 -10.09
CA GLY A 282 -25.31 -7.27 -10.19
C GLY A 282 -26.43 -8.30 -10.19
N PRO A 283 -27.64 -7.93 -9.74
CA PRO A 283 -28.79 -8.82 -9.77
C PRO A 283 -29.09 -9.33 -11.17
#